data_642f68451944d6dbff3fd50615937782
#
_entry.id   642f68451944d6dbff3fd50615937782
#
_cell.length_a   1.000
_cell.length_b   1.000
_cell.length_c   1.000
_cell.angle_alpha   90.00
_cell.angle_beta   90.00
_cell.angle_gamma   90.00
#
_symmetry.space_group_name_H-M   'P 1'
#
loop_
_entity.id
_entity.type
_entity.pdbx_description
1 polymer ?
#
loop_
_entity_poly.entity_id
_entity_poly.type
_entity_poly.pdbx_seq_one_letter_code
_entity_poly.pdbx_strand_id
1 'polypeptide(L)'
;MSRCADTNTALVSNALRLVRTRRGFSLRADCLSQLFLPIVVAVAARKLEDAQEFAKKHSISRAYGSYEELARDPDIDVVYVGVIHPYHLSTCLLFMNAKKNVLCEKPLAMNTKEVQEILASAKTNDVFFMEAIWTRFFPASVEIKRLLAQGDVGEVKMVRSEFGIPLTHVPRSVQKELGGGAMLDIGVYCLQFICMVYNGEKPECIQATGVCMETGVDETVVVTLKFSKNRMAVFICSSGMQLPNDAIIVGTKGTIRVPEHMWCPTSLVVNGKETQYPVPEPYLPLNFFNSTGMRYEAEEVRQCLLKGLKESAVMSHADSLLLAEVEDEVRRQVGVV
;
A
#
# COMPACT_ATOMS: atom_id res chain seq x y z
N MET A 1 22.82 -0.64 -0.29
CA MET A 1 21.78 -0.76 -1.32
C MET A 1 21.86 -2.03 -2.17
N SER A 2 22.51 -3.10 -1.75
CA SER A 2 22.82 -4.22 -2.65
C SER A 2 22.49 -5.60 -2.08
N ARG A 3 21.33 -5.82 -1.46
CA ARG A 3 20.91 -7.17 -1.02
C ARG A 3 19.41 -7.47 -1.15
N CYS A 4 18.72 -6.86 -2.11
CA CYS A 4 17.37 -7.31 -2.52
C CYS A 4 17.34 -7.91 -3.93
N ALA A 5 18.51 -8.29 -4.48
CA ALA A 5 18.65 -8.82 -5.83
C ALA A 5 18.57 -10.36 -5.90
N ASP A 6 18.33 -11.04 -4.79
CA ASP A 6 18.18 -12.49 -4.83
C ASP A 6 16.77 -12.86 -5.30
N THR A 7 16.70 -13.39 -6.52
CA THR A 7 15.53 -14.01 -7.17
C THR A 7 14.90 -15.17 -6.37
N ASN A 8 15.46 -15.47 -5.21
CA ASN A 8 15.02 -16.48 -4.25
C ASN A 8 14.45 -15.88 -2.95
N THR A 9 14.10 -14.60 -2.92
CA THR A 9 13.42 -14.07 -1.73
C THR A 9 12.12 -14.83 -1.56
N ALA A 10 12.04 -15.62 -0.51
CA ALA A 10 10.88 -16.43 -0.19
C ALA A 10 9.66 -15.52 -0.18
N LEU A 11 8.67 -15.86 -1.03
CA LEU A 11 7.37 -15.21 -1.02
C LEU A 11 6.71 -15.58 0.31
N VAL A 12 6.70 -14.64 1.24
CA VAL A 12 6.29 -14.87 2.62
C VAL A 12 4.95 -14.18 2.86
N SER A 13 3.94 -14.96 3.22
CA SER A 13 2.70 -14.43 3.80
C SER A 13 2.80 -14.50 5.31
N ASN A 14 2.69 -13.36 5.96
CA ASN A 14 2.73 -13.24 7.42
C ASN A 14 1.32 -13.29 7.99
N ALA A 15 1.14 -14.03 9.07
CA ALA A 15 -0.14 -14.09 9.77
C ALA A 15 -0.07 -13.32 11.09
N LEU A 16 -1.03 -12.45 11.28
CA LEU A 16 -1.18 -11.61 12.45
C LEU A 16 -2.24 -12.19 13.37
N ARG A 17 -1.93 -12.31 14.65
CA ARG A 17 -2.92 -12.54 15.70
C ARG A 17 -3.23 -11.22 16.38
N LEU A 18 -4.50 -10.83 16.34
CA LEU A 18 -4.99 -9.76 17.18
C LEU A 18 -5.27 -10.35 18.57
N VAL A 19 -4.55 -9.90 19.60
CA VAL A 19 -4.81 -10.33 20.96
C VAL A 19 -6.17 -9.80 21.38
N ARG A 20 -7.21 -10.65 21.32
CA ARG A 20 -8.49 -10.36 21.99
C ARG A 20 -8.25 -10.38 23.49
N THR A 21 -8.41 -9.24 24.16
CA THR A 21 -8.54 -9.22 25.61
C THR A 21 -9.76 -10.04 25.99
N ARG A 22 -9.55 -11.18 26.71
CA ARG A 22 -10.64 -11.85 27.42
C ARG A 22 -11.29 -10.81 28.34
N ARG A 23 -12.62 -10.71 28.31
CA ARG A 23 -13.41 -9.84 29.19
C ARG A 23 -12.97 -10.04 30.65
N GLY A 24 -12.58 -8.94 31.28
CA GLY A 24 -12.44 -8.93 32.72
C GLY A 24 -11.26 -8.20 33.33
N PHE A 25 -10.87 -7.02 32.84
CA PHE A 25 -10.12 -6.05 33.65
C PHE A 25 -10.46 -4.64 33.20
N SER A 26 -11.11 -3.90 34.10
CA SER A 26 -11.32 -2.46 33.97
C SER A 26 -9.97 -1.76 34.22
N LEU A 27 -9.30 -1.31 33.17
CA LEU A 27 -8.18 -0.38 33.24
C LEU A 27 -8.52 0.86 32.41
N ARG A 28 -8.20 2.03 32.97
CA ARG A 28 -8.50 3.35 32.42
C ARG A 28 -8.00 3.48 30.97
N ALA A 29 -8.80 4.14 30.15
CA ALA A 29 -8.63 4.27 28.69
C ALA A 29 -7.26 4.83 28.26
N ASP A 30 -6.58 5.57 29.11
CA ASP A 30 -5.33 6.27 28.77
C ASP A 30 -4.05 5.41 28.79
N CYS A 31 -4.12 4.20 29.37
CA CYS A 31 -3.00 3.25 29.41
C CYS A 31 -3.07 2.15 28.36
N LEU A 32 -4.19 2.00 27.65
CA LEU A 32 -4.45 0.88 26.74
C LEU A 32 -3.87 1.08 25.32
N SER A 33 -3.55 2.31 24.93
CA SER A 33 -3.02 2.61 23.60
C SER A 33 -1.55 2.16 23.37
N GLN A 34 -0.80 1.86 24.43
CA GLN A 34 0.61 1.47 24.33
C GLN A 34 0.88 -0.06 24.40
N LEU A 35 -0.13 -0.90 24.68
CA LEU A 35 0.08 -2.30 25.06
C LEU A 35 -0.35 -3.36 24.03
N PHE A 36 -1.00 -2.99 22.92
CA PHE A 36 -1.55 -3.99 21.98
C PHE A 36 -1.18 -3.70 20.53
N LEU A 37 0.10 -3.92 20.19
CA LEU A 37 0.52 -3.99 18.78
C LEU A 37 0.07 -5.34 18.18
N PRO A 38 -0.28 -5.38 16.88
CA PRO A 38 -0.46 -6.64 16.18
C PRO A 38 0.83 -7.46 16.28
N ILE A 39 0.71 -8.72 16.68
CA ILE A 39 1.86 -9.62 16.82
C ILE A 39 1.85 -10.57 15.62
N VAL A 40 2.95 -10.64 14.90
CA VAL A 40 3.18 -11.67 13.89
C VAL A 40 3.41 -13.00 14.60
N VAL A 41 2.48 -13.94 14.47
CA VAL A 41 2.53 -15.23 15.19
C VAL A 41 2.85 -16.40 14.30
N ALA A 42 2.71 -16.24 12.99
CA ALA A 42 3.01 -17.27 12.02
C ALA A 42 3.49 -16.69 10.72
N VAL A 43 4.23 -17.48 9.96
CA VAL A 43 4.70 -17.18 8.62
C VAL A 43 4.57 -18.41 7.74
N ALA A 44 4.24 -18.22 6.47
CA ALA A 44 4.24 -19.29 5.47
C ALA A 44 5.04 -18.88 4.23
N ALA A 45 5.72 -19.85 3.66
CA ALA A 45 6.40 -19.72 2.39
C ALA A 45 6.18 -21.00 1.56
N ARG A 46 6.52 -20.96 0.25
CA ARG A 46 6.44 -22.14 -0.63
C ARG A 46 7.40 -23.26 -0.25
N LYS A 47 8.44 -22.93 0.52
CA LYS A 47 9.40 -23.89 1.09
C LYS A 47 9.41 -23.69 2.60
N LEU A 48 9.30 -24.80 3.33
CA LEU A 48 9.27 -24.76 4.80
C LEU A 48 10.57 -24.18 5.38
N GLU A 49 11.71 -24.49 4.76
CA GLU A 49 13.02 -24.01 5.19
C GLU A 49 13.08 -22.47 5.17
N ASP A 50 12.58 -21.84 4.11
CA ASP A 50 12.54 -20.38 3.98
C ASP A 50 11.64 -19.75 5.07
N ALA A 51 10.48 -20.38 5.34
CA ALA A 51 9.59 -19.94 6.41
C ALA A 51 10.24 -20.08 7.80
N GLN A 52 10.95 -21.17 8.05
CA GLN A 52 11.65 -21.43 9.32
C GLN A 52 12.81 -20.46 9.53
N GLU A 53 13.61 -20.16 8.50
CA GLU A 53 14.68 -19.18 8.57
C GLU A 53 14.13 -17.79 8.91
N PHE A 54 13.08 -17.37 8.20
CA PHE A 54 12.42 -16.10 8.47
C PHE A 54 11.84 -16.06 9.88
N ALA A 55 11.13 -17.10 10.31
CA ALA A 55 10.56 -17.21 11.64
C ALA A 55 11.64 -17.08 12.73
N LYS A 56 12.77 -17.77 12.57
CA LYS A 56 13.91 -17.69 13.49
C LYS A 56 14.48 -16.27 13.57
N LYS A 57 14.71 -15.64 12.40
CA LYS A 57 15.27 -14.28 12.32
C LYS A 57 14.38 -13.24 13.02
N HIS A 58 13.06 -13.41 12.94
CA HIS A 58 12.08 -12.44 13.44
C HIS A 58 11.34 -12.91 14.71
N SER A 59 11.82 -14.00 15.36
CA SER A 59 11.21 -14.55 16.57
C SER A 59 9.71 -14.87 16.42
N ILE A 60 9.30 -15.37 15.24
CA ILE A 60 7.93 -15.80 14.95
C ILE A 60 7.76 -17.23 15.41
N SER A 61 6.67 -17.52 16.10
CA SER A 61 6.50 -18.81 16.81
C SER A 61 6.16 -19.99 15.89
N ARG A 62 5.57 -19.75 14.72
CA ARG A 62 5.08 -20.79 13.81
C ARG A 62 5.53 -20.54 12.39
N ALA A 63 5.97 -21.60 11.69
CA ALA A 63 6.36 -21.58 10.29
C ALA A 63 5.66 -22.71 9.54
N TYR A 64 5.11 -22.39 8.36
CA TYR A 64 4.37 -23.32 7.50
C TYR A 64 5.03 -23.40 6.12
N GLY A 65 5.02 -24.62 5.53
CA GLY A 65 5.56 -24.89 4.20
C GLY A 65 4.59 -24.65 3.06
N SER A 66 3.35 -24.23 3.39
CA SER A 66 2.33 -23.87 2.40
C SER A 66 1.35 -22.83 2.94
N TYR A 67 0.71 -22.09 2.03
CA TYR A 67 -0.33 -21.12 2.40
C TYR A 67 -1.60 -21.81 2.89
N GLU A 68 -1.87 -23.03 2.41
CA GLU A 68 -3.00 -23.86 2.84
C GLU A 68 -2.88 -24.29 4.30
N GLU A 69 -1.66 -24.60 4.77
CA GLU A 69 -1.42 -24.91 6.18
C GLU A 69 -1.68 -23.69 7.05
N LEU A 70 -1.18 -22.51 6.65
CA LEU A 70 -1.45 -21.27 7.35
C LEU A 70 -2.95 -20.93 7.37
N ALA A 71 -3.66 -21.15 6.25
CA ALA A 71 -5.10 -20.88 6.15
C ALA A 71 -5.93 -21.74 7.12
N ARG A 72 -5.49 -22.96 7.44
CA ARG A 72 -6.18 -23.87 8.38
C ARG A 72 -5.91 -23.55 9.85
N ASP A 73 -4.93 -22.70 10.15
CA ASP A 73 -4.63 -22.35 11.54
C ASP A 73 -5.77 -21.52 12.16
N PRO A 74 -6.48 -22.04 13.18
CA PRO A 74 -7.63 -21.34 13.77
C PRO A 74 -7.24 -20.11 14.60
N ASP A 75 -5.98 -19.99 14.99
CA ASP A 75 -5.47 -18.89 15.81
C ASP A 75 -5.08 -17.65 15.01
N ILE A 76 -5.31 -17.64 13.71
CA ILE A 76 -4.98 -16.51 12.82
C ILE A 76 -6.23 -15.65 12.61
N ASP A 77 -6.15 -14.39 12.97
CA ASP A 77 -7.22 -13.41 12.79
C ASP A 77 -7.17 -12.73 11.44
N VAL A 78 -5.95 -12.40 10.95
CA VAL A 78 -5.73 -11.72 9.69
C VAL A 78 -4.42 -12.18 9.05
N VAL A 79 -4.41 -12.29 7.73
CA VAL A 79 -3.23 -12.63 6.93
C VAL A 79 -2.76 -11.40 6.15
N TYR A 80 -1.49 -11.04 6.31
CA TYR A 80 -0.81 -10.10 5.43
C TYR A 80 -0.25 -10.86 4.24
N VAL A 81 -0.73 -10.52 3.04
CA VAL A 81 -0.32 -11.11 1.78
C VAL A 81 0.76 -10.24 1.14
N GLY A 82 2.02 -10.70 1.18
CA GLY A 82 3.19 -9.99 0.65
C GLY A 82 3.91 -10.78 -0.44
N VAL A 83 3.17 -11.55 -1.25
CA VAL A 83 3.69 -12.24 -2.43
C VAL A 83 3.91 -11.24 -3.58
N ILE A 84 4.52 -11.67 -4.69
CA ILE A 84 4.61 -10.80 -5.88
C ILE A 84 3.26 -10.65 -6.56
N HIS A 85 3.09 -9.55 -7.28
CA HIS A 85 1.82 -9.05 -7.84
C HIS A 85 0.96 -10.12 -8.53
N PRO A 86 1.49 -10.99 -9.44
CA PRO A 86 0.68 -11.99 -10.16
C PRO A 86 0.03 -13.05 -9.26
N TYR A 87 0.48 -13.19 -8.01
CA TYR A 87 -0.06 -14.17 -7.07
C TYR A 87 -1.02 -13.57 -6.03
N HIS A 88 -1.27 -12.25 -6.06
CA HIS A 88 -2.17 -11.59 -5.11
C HIS A 88 -3.58 -12.17 -5.19
N LEU A 89 -4.17 -12.26 -6.41
CA LEU A 89 -5.50 -12.82 -6.60
C LEU A 89 -5.64 -14.21 -5.97
N SER A 90 -4.84 -15.17 -6.44
CA SER A 90 -4.97 -16.57 -6.00
C SER A 90 -4.75 -16.73 -4.49
N THR A 91 -3.78 -15.99 -3.93
CA THR A 91 -3.45 -16.04 -2.50
C THR A 91 -4.55 -15.39 -1.64
N CYS A 92 -5.10 -14.24 -2.06
CA CYS A 92 -6.22 -13.61 -1.38
C CYS A 92 -7.46 -14.51 -1.37
N LEU A 93 -7.81 -15.11 -2.52
CA LEU A 93 -8.96 -16.04 -2.62
C LEU A 93 -8.78 -17.24 -1.68
N LEU A 94 -7.58 -17.82 -1.62
CA LEU A 94 -7.27 -18.95 -0.74
C LEU A 94 -7.57 -18.61 0.72
N PHE A 95 -7.06 -17.48 1.23
CA PHE A 95 -7.27 -17.09 2.61
C PHE A 95 -8.70 -16.67 2.92
N MET A 96 -9.34 -15.91 2.03
CA MET A 96 -10.72 -15.47 2.22
C MET A 96 -11.70 -16.65 2.19
N ASN A 97 -11.48 -17.65 1.32
CA ASN A 97 -12.28 -18.89 1.29
C ASN A 97 -12.12 -19.70 2.61
N ALA A 98 -10.96 -19.59 3.26
CA ALA A 98 -10.74 -20.13 4.61
C ALA A 98 -11.25 -19.21 5.73
N LYS A 99 -12.06 -18.19 5.39
CA LYS A 99 -12.64 -17.21 6.32
C LYS A 99 -11.60 -16.39 7.11
N LYS A 100 -10.42 -16.18 6.53
CA LYS A 100 -9.41 -15.28 7.06
C LYS A 100 -9.62 -13.85 6.56
N ASN A 101 -9.46 -12.88 7.45
CA ASN A 101 -9.33 -11.49 7.04
C ASN A 101 -8.00 -11.28 6.33
N VAL A 102 -7.94 -10.34 5.40
CA VAL A 102 -6.75 -10.15 4.55
C VAL A 102 -6.36 -8.67 4.46
N LEU A 103 -5.07 -8.43 4.64
CA LEU A 103 -4.36 -7.21 4.24
C LEU A 103 -3.42 -7.60 3.11
N CYS A 104 -3.63 -7.06 1.90
CA CYS A 104 -2.85 -7.43 0.71
C CYS A 104 -1.97 -6.29 0.25
N GLU A 105 -0.70 -6.57 -0.05
CA GLU A 105 0.23 -5.60 -0.62
C GLU A 105 -0.27 -4.96 -1.93
N LYS A 106 0.25 -3.77 -2.16
CA LYS A 106 0.05 -3.00 -3.39
C LYS A 106 1.00 -3.50 -4.53
N PRO A 107 0.64 -3.27 -5.79
CA PRO A 107 -0.73 -3.01 -6.28
C PRO A 107 -1.60 -4.19 -5.94
N LEU A 108 -2.90 -3.96 -5.72
CA LEU A 108 -3.79 -5.02 -5.24
C LEU A 108 -3.80 -6.24 -6.15
N ALA A 109 -3.76 -6.03 -7.47
CA ALA A 109 -3.69 -7.10 -8.46
C ALA A 109 -3.11 -6.60 -9.78
N MET A 110 -3.08 -7.46 -10.80
CA MET A 110 -2.52 -7.13 -12.11
C MET A 110 -3.43 -6.27 -12.99
N ASN A 111 -4.74 -6.22 -12.68
CA ASN A 111 -5.75 -5.47 -13.44
C ASN A 111 -7.06 -5.32 -12.65
N THR A 112 -7.95 -4.47 -13.17
CA THR A 112 -9.28 -4.18 -12.60
C THR A 112 -10.13 -5.42 -12.39
N LYS A 113 -10.10 -6.38 -13.35
CA LYS A 113 -10.90 -7.61 -13.24
C LYS A 113 -10.50 -8.45 -12.04
N GLU A 114 -9.21 -8.61 -11.81
CA GLU A 114 -8.69 -9.32 -10.65
C GLU A 114 -9.04 -8.61 -9.34
N VAL A 115 -8.96 -7.27 -9.31
CA VAL A 115 -9.40 -6.48 -8.15
C VAL A 115 -10.88 -6.71 -7.86
N GLN A 116 -11.75 -6.67 -8.87
CA GLN A 116 -13.18 -6.95 -8.71
C GLN A 116 -13.43 -8.36 -8.15
N GLU A 117 -12.68 -9.36 -8.58
CA GLU A 117 -12.80 -10.74 -8.09
C GLU A 117 -12.38 -10.85 -6.61
N ILE A 118 -11.27 -10.20 -6.22
CA ILE A 118 -10.83 -10.14 -4.82
C ILE A 118 -11.92 -9.50 -3.94
N LEU A 119 -12.44 -8.34 -4.33
CA LEU A 119 -13.45 -7.62 -3.57
C LEU A 119 -14.77 -8.38 -3.47
N ALA A 120 -15.18 -9.05 -4.56
CA ALA A 120 -16.35 -9.92 -4.55
C ALA A 120 -16.19 -11.12 -3.61
N SER A 121 -14.99 -11.70 -3.57
CA SER A 121 -14.67 -12.81 -2.65
C SER A 121 -14.70 -12.35 -1.19
N ALA A 122 -14.14 -11.18 -0.86
CA ALA A 122 -14.19 -10.62 0.49
C ALA A 122 -15.64 -10.47 0.97
N LYS A 123 -16.51 -9.92 0.12
CA LYS A 123 -17.95 -9.75 0.39
C LYS A 123 -18.66 -11.10 0.56
N THR A 124 -18.43 -12.05 -0.34
CA THR A 124 -19.07 -13.37 -0.32
C THR A 124 -18.68 -14.17 0.92
N ASN A 125 -17.44 -14.04 1.35
CA ASN A 125 -16.90 -14.72 2.53
C ASN A 125 -17.19 -14.01 3.84
N ASP A 126 -17.73 -12.79 3.79
CA ASP A 126 -18.00 -11.92 4.95
C ASP A 126 -16.74 -11.67 5.80
N VAL A 127 -15.60 -11.44 5.17
CA VAL A 127 -14.32 -11.17 5.82
C VAL A 127 -13.89 -9.71 5.60
N PHE A 128 -13.03 -9.21 6.50
CA PHE A 128 -12.36 -7.93 6.29
C PHE A 128 -11.31 -8.05 5.19
N PHE A 129 -11.25 -7.04 4.34
CA PHE A 129 -10.23 -6.90 3.31
C PHE A 129 -9.75 -5.43 3.21
N MET A 130 -8.44 -5.24 3.04
CA MET A 130 -7.83 -3.94 2.77
C MET A 130 -6.60 -4.10 1.89
N GLU A 131 -6.43 -3.21 0.91
CA GLU A 131 -5.18 -3.04 0.19
C GLU A 131 -4.18 -2.25 1.04
N ALA A 132 -2.92 -2.70 1.09
CA ALA A 132 -1.86 -2.15 1.93
C ALA A 132 -1.21 -0.91 1.28
N ILE A 133 -1.97 0.15 1.10
CA ILE A 133 -1.45 1.46 0.70
C ILE A 133 -0.98 2.20 1.97
N TRP A 134 0.11 1.73 2.55
CA TRP A 134 0.65 2.17 3.83
C TRP A 134 0.82 3.69 3.96
N THR A 135 1.14 4.38 2.86
CA THR A 135 1.29 5.84 2.79
C THR A 135 0.10 6.59 3.39
N ARG A 136 -1.13 6.10 3.20
CA ARG A 136 -2.36 6.76 3.67
C ARG A 136 -2.47 6.87 5.19
N PHE A 137 -1.75 6.02 5.90
CA PHE A 137 -1.84 5.87 7.36
C PHE A 137 -0.72 6.60 8.11
N PHE A 138 0.27 7.15 7.42
CA PHE A 138 1.31 7.97 8.05
C PHE A 138 0.72 9.21 8.71
N PRO A 139 1.25 9.64 9.87
CA PRO A 139 0.77 10.86 10.55
C PRO A 139 0.76 12.09 9.65
N ALA A 140 1.76 12.25 8.77
CA ALA A 140 1.79 13.32 7.78
C ALA A 140 0.62 13.24 6.78
N SER A 141 0.25 12.05 6.32
CA SER A 141 -0.90 11.86 5.41
C SER A 141 -2.24 12.12 6.10
N VAL A 142 -2.37 11.72 7.35
CA VAL A 142 -3.55 12.04 8.20
C VAL A 142 -3.67 13.56 8.36
N GLU A 143 -2.56 14.26 8.58
CA GLU A 143 -2.53 15.71 8.69
C GLU A 143 -2.91 16.40 7.36
N ILE A 144 -2.44 15.91 6.21
CA ILE A 144 -2.90 16.41 4.90
C ILE A 144 -4.42 16.35 4.81
N LYS A 145 -5.03 15.21 5.12
CA LYS A 145 -6.49 15.06 5.09
C LYS A 145 -7.20 16.04 6.02
N ARG A 146 -6.65 16.27 7.22
CA ARG A 146 -7.18 17.24 8.19
C ARG A 146 -7.13 18.67 7.63
N LEU A 147 -5.99 19.10 7.08
CA LEU A 147 -5.80 20.44 6.49
C LEU A 147 -6.74 20.67 5.30
N LEU A 148 -6.91 19.67 4.44
CA LEU A 148 -7.83 19.74 3.30
C LEU A 148 -9.29 19.85 3.78
N ALA A 149 -9.69 19.07 4.78
CA ALA A 149 -11.05 19.11 5.33
C ALA A 149 -11.36 20.45 6.03
N GLN A 150 -10.36 21.11 6.63
CA GLN A 150 -10.51 22.43 7.25
C GLN A 150 -10.44 23.58 6.25
N GLY A 151 -10.03 23.30 4.99
CA GLY A 151 -9.90 24.32 3.95
C GLY A 151 -8.71 25.26 4.11
N ASP A 152 -7.65 24.82 4.79
CA ASP A 152 -6.46 25.63 5.09
C ASP A 152 -5.73 26.11 3.82
N VAL A 153 -5.83 25.38 2.71
CA VAL A 153 -5.30 25.79 1.40
C VAL A 153 -6.38 26.22 0.43
N GLY A 154 -7.63 26.32 0.89
CA GLY A 154 -8.79 26.63 0.05
C GLY A 154 -9.18 25.47 -0.87
N GLU A 155 -9.77 25.80 -2.02
CA GLU A 155 -10.12 24.79 -3.04
C GLU A 155 -8.87 24.30 -3.74
N VAL A 156 -8.61 22.98 -3.72
CA VAL A 156 -7.48 22.38 -4.43
C VAL A 156 -7.69 22.53 -5.94
N LYS A 157 -6.72 23.04 -6.65
CA LYS A 157 -6.73 23.25 -8.10
C LYS A 157 -5.77 22.34 -8.84
N MET A 158 -4.62 22.02 -8.24
CA MET A 158 -3.59 21.21 -8.87
C MET A 158 -2.93 20.29 -7.85
N VAL A 159 -2.65 19.05 -8.26
CA VAL A 159 -1.81 18.10 -7.51
C VAL A 159 -0.70 17.62 -8.44
N ARG A 160 0.54 17.66 -7.97
CA ARG A 160 1.68 17.04 -8.66
C ARG A 160 2.33 16.04 -7.72
N SER A 161 2.73 14.89 -8.24
CA SER A 161 3.55 13.91 -7.51
C SER A 161 4.51 13.21 -8.44
N GLU A 162 5.66 12.81 -7.91
CA GLU A 162 6.65 12.07 -8.68
C GLU A 162 7.35 11.03 -7.83
N PHE A 163 7.60 9.87 -8.44
CA PHE A 163 8.34 8.80 -7.82
C PHE A 163 9.24 8.11 -8.86
N GLY A 164 10.54 8.24 -8.70
CA GLY A 164 11.52 7.58 -9.55
C GLY A 164 12.71 7.09 -8.74
N ILE A 165 13.04 5.80 -8.92
CA ILE A 165 14.24 5.18 -8.37
C ILE A 165 14.78 4.14 -9.36
N PRO A 166 16.11 3.98 -9.51
CA PRO A 166 16.68 2.98 -10.40
C PRO A 166 16.41 1.56 -9.90
N LEU A 167 15.49 0.84 -10.56
CA LEU A 167 15.10 -0.54 -10.26
C LEU A 167 15.36 -1.52 -11.42
N THR A 168 16.03 -1.07 -12.49
CA THR A 168 16.28 -1.90 -13.68
C THR A 168 17.14 -3.14 -13.42
N HIS A 169 17.83 -3.17 -12.29
CA HIS A 169 18.58 -4.33 -11.82
C HIS A 169 17.74 -5.31 -10.98
N VAL A 170 16.48 -5.02 -10.71
CA VAL A 170 15.58 -5.83 -9.88
C VAL A 170 14.67 -6.66 -10.79
N PRO A 171 14.82 -8.00 -10.88
CA PRO A 171 14.07 -8.83 -11.81
C PRO A 171 12.55 -8.64 -11.76
N ARG A 172 11.95 -8.60 -10.54
CA ARG A 172 10.50 -8.42 -10.39
C ARG A 172 9.98 -7.08 -10.93
N SER A 173 10.85 -6.06 -11.03
CA SER A 173 10.46 -4.74 -11.52
C SER A 173 10.55 -4.61 -13.04
N VAL A 174 11.29 -5.53 -13.72
CA VAL A 174 11.54 -5.46 -15.16
C VAL A 174 10.98 -6.64 -15.96
N GLN A 175 10.56 -7.72 -15.31
CA GLN A 175 10.02 -8.90 -15.98
C GLN A 175 8.49 -8.89 -15.95
N LYS A 176 7.87 -9.01 -17.13
CA LYS A 176 6.41 -8.95 -17.30
C LYS A 176 5.69 -10.08 -16.54
N GLU A 177 6.24 -11.28 -16.58
CA GLU A 177 5.71 -12.47 -15.90
C GLU A 177 5.78 -12.38 -14.37
N LEU A 178 6.62 -11.51 -13.83
CA LEU A 178 6.72 -11.23 -12.39
C LEU A 178 5.88 -10.02 -11.95
N GLY A 179 5.10 -9.43 -12.86
CA GLY A 179 4.29 -8.26 -12.59
C GLY A 179 5.07 -6.95 -12.59
N GLY A 180 6.18 -6.89 -13.38
CA GLY A 180 7.02 -5.70 -13.51
C GLY A 180 6.32 -4.51 -14.17
N GLY A 181 6.98 -3.38 -14.13
CA GLY A 181 6.55 -2.10 -14.67
C GLY A 181 6.51 -1.00 -13.61
N ALA A 182 6.94 0.20 -14.00
CA ALA A 182 7.02 1.34 -13.10
C ALA A 182 5.63 1.77 -12.60
N MET A 183 4.59 1.70 -13.44
CA MET A 183 3.23 2.11 -13.07
C MET A 183 2.70 1.28 -11.90
N LEU A 184 2.76 -0.04 -11.98
CA LEU A 184 2.29 -0.94 -10.93
C LEU A 184 3.18 -0.92 -9.70
N ASP A 185 4.51 -0.90 -9.86
CA ASP A 185 5.44 -1.03 -8.72
C ASP A 185 5.52 0.27 -7.89
N ILE A 186 5.64 1.42 -8.56
CA ILE A 186 5.88 2.71 -7.90
C ILE A 186 4.90 3.82 -8.30
N GLY A 187 4.32 3.79 -9.50
CA GLY A 187 3.34 4.77 -9.97
C GLY A 187 2.06 4.77 -9.13
N VAL A 188 1.67 3.61 -8.59
CA VAL A 188 0.56 3.45 -7.64
C VAL A 188 0.65 4.43 -6.46
N TYR A 189 1.85 4.76 -5.98
CA TYR A 189 2.02 5.72 -4.89
C TYR A 189 1.69 7.16 -5.29
N CYS A 190 2.03 7.55 -6.51
CA CYS A 190 1.67 8.85 -7.05
C CYS A 190 0.16 8.94 -7.27
N LEU A 191 -0.41 7.91 -7.89
CA LEU A 191 -1.85 7.86 -8.17
C LEU A 191 -2.69 7.85 -6.89
N GLN A 192 -2.36 7.00 -5.91
CA GLN A 192 -3.09 6.94 -4.65
C GLN A 192 -3.03 8.27 -3.87
N PHE A 193 -1.90 9.01 -3.96
CA PHE A 193 -1.79 10.33 -3.36
C PHE A 193 -2.79 11.30 -3.97
N ILE A 194 -2.90 11.33 -5.29
CA ILE A 194 -3.86 12.17 -6.02
C ILE A 194 -5.30 11.76 -5.66
N CYS A 195 -5.62 10.46 -5.69
CA CYS A 195 -6.93 9.94 -5.32
C CYS A 195 -7.30 10.28 -3.86
N MET A 196 -6.34 10.21 -2.93
CA MET A 196 -6.53 10.61 -1.54
C MET A 196 -6.87 12.11 -1.42
N VAL A 197 -6.17 12.98 -2.16
CA VAL A 197 -6.38 14.43 -2.14
C VAL A 197 -7.74 14.81 -2.73
N TYR A 198 -8.16 14.16 -3.80
CA TYR A 198 -9.45 14.37 -4.43
C TYR A 198 -10.57 13.47 -3.88
N ASN A 199 -10.34 12.86 -2.72
CA ASN A 199 -11.32 12.09 -1.95
C ASN A 199 -12.03 11.00 -2.76
N GLY A 200 -11.27 10.23 -3.55
CA GLY A 200 -11.79 9.12 -4.34
C GLY A 200 -12.60 9.53 -5.58
N GLU A 201 -12.51 10.78 -6.00
CA GLU A 201 -13.18 11.22 -7.24
C GLU A 201 -12.49 10.59 -8.45
N LYS A 202 -13.30 10.02 -9.36
CA LYS A 202 -12.81 9.47 -10.62
C LYS A 202 -12.45 10.60 -11.59
N PRO A 203 -11.27 10.58 -12.25
CA PRO A 203 -10.93 11.58 -13.24
C PRO A 203 -11.87 11.53 -14.46
N GLU A 204 -12.24 12.71 -14.98
CA GLU A 204 -13.04 12.85 -16.20
C GLU A 204 -12.21 12.53 -17.48
N CYS A 205 -10.88 12.71 -17.40
CA CYS A 205 -9.97 12.43 -18.51
C CYS A 205 -8.61 11.99 -17.97
N ILE A 206 -8.05 10.99 -18.62
CA ILE A 206 -6.73 10.43 -18.36
C ILE A 206 -5.92 10.52 -19.64
N GLN A 207 -4.73 11.13 -19.59
CA GLN A 207 -3.78 11.16 -20.70
C GLN A 207 -2.43 10.67 -20.20
N ALA A 208 -1.91 9.63 -20.82
CA ALA A 208 -0.64 9.02 -20.44
C ALA A 208 0.26 8.83 -21.65
N THR A 209 1.54 9.02 -21.41
CA THR A 209 2.62 8.66 -22.35
C THR A 209 3.77 8.06 -21.58
N GLY A 210 4.53 7.18 -22.19
CA GLY A 210 5.64 6.53 -21.50
C GLY A 210 6.65 5.88 -22.43
N VAL A 211 7.69 5.36 -21.82
CA VAL A 211 8.76 4.57 -22.45
C VAL A 211 8.69 3.16 -21.89
N CYS A 212 8.69 2.18 -22.79
CA CYS A 212 8.71 0.76 -22.41
C CYS A 212 10.11 0.18 -22.55
N MET A 213 10.40 -0.80 -21.70
CA MET A 213 11.60 -1.65 -21.80
C MET A 213 11.42 -2.72 -22.88
N GLU A 214 12.52 -3.31 -23.32
CA GLU A 214 12.50 -4.47 -24.25
C GLU A 214 11.71 -5.67 -23.70
N THR A 215 11.60 -5.78 -22.39
CA THR A 215 10.82 -6.81 -21.69
C THR A 215 9.29 -6.61 -21.79
N GLY A 216 8.84 -5.51 -22.41
CA GLY A 216 7.42 -5.21 -22.61
C GLY A 216 6.71 -4.62 -21.40
N VAL A 217 7.44 -4.13 -20.39
CA VAL A 217 6.89 -3.36 -19.28
C VAL A 217 7.26 -1.88 -19.38
N ASP A 218 6.50 -1.01 -18.75
CA ASP A 218 6.78 0.42 -18.69
C ASP A 218 7.98 0.71 -17.77
N GLU A 219 8.87 1.59 -18.25
CA GLU A 219 10.02 2.11 -17.50
C GLU A 219 9.71 3.47 -16.88
N THR A 220 9.19 4.39 -17.71
CA THR A 220 8.90 5.77 -17.32
C THR A 220 7.54 6.15 -17.86
N VAL A 221 6.67 6.68 -17.00
CA VAL A 221 5.31 7.08 -17.38
C VAL A 221 5.02 8.48 -16.86
N VAL A 222 4.43 9.32 -17.73
CA VAL A 222 3.91 10.65 -17.40
C VAL A 222 2.41 10.64 -17.60
N VAL A 223 1.66 11.06 -16.59
CA VAL A 223 0.19 11.02 -16.60
C VAL A 223 -0.39 12.37 -16.22
N THR A 224 -1.36 12.83 -16.99
CA THR A 224 -2.18 14.00 -16.70
C THR A 224 -3.62 13.54 -16.44
N LEU A 225 -4.20 13.98 -15.32
CA LEU A 225 -5.57 13.70 -14.92
C LEU A 225 -6.38 14.99 -14.85
N LYS A 226 -7.59 14.98 -15.41
CA LYS A 226 -8.55 16.07 -15.27
C LYS A 226 -9.72 15.60 -14.42
N PHE A 227 -10.11 16.45 -13.47
CA PHE A 227 -11.23 16.21 -12.57
C PHE A 227 -12.30 17.28 -12.75
N SER A 228 -13.46 17.09 -12.15
CA SER A 228 -14.55 18.08 -12.15
C SER A 228 -14.08 19.44 -11.60
N LYS A 229 -14.85 20.50 -11.83
CA LYS A 229 -14.58 21.86 -11.34
C LYS A 229 -13.22 22.43 -11.77
N ASN A 230 -12.74 22.07 -12.99
CA ASN A 230 -11.46 22.54 -13.55
C ASN A 230 -10.24 22.25 -12.66
N ARG A 231 -10.22 21.08 -12.01
CA ARG A 231 -9.10 20.61 -11.23
C ARG A 231 -8.26 19.64 -12.03
N MET A 232 -6.97 19.66 -11.79
CA MET A 232 -6.03 18.80 -12.53
C MET A 232 -5.03 18.14 -11.59
N ALA A 233 -4.46 17.03 -12.05
CA ALA A 233 -3.28 16.46 -11.46
C ALA A 233 -2.31 15.97 -12.53
N VAL A 234 -1.04 15.87 -12.16
CA VAL A 234 0.01 15.25 -12.97
C VAL A 234 0.90 14.40 -12.08
N PHE A 235 1.31 13.26 -12.59
CA PHE A 235 2.34 12.49 -11.94
C PHE A 235 3.33 11.88 -12.92
N ILE A 236 4.52 11.59 -12.40
CA ILE A 236 5.61 10.94 -13.13
C ILE A 236 6.09 9.76 -12.28
N CYS A 237 6.24 8.60 -12.89
CA CYS A 237 6.93 7.47 -12.26
C CYS A 237 7.99 6.90 -13.19
N SER A 238 9.13 6.47 -12.62
CA SER A 238 10.23 5.89 -13.38
C SER A 238 11.00 4.85 -12.56
N SER A 239 11.16 3.67 -13.12
CA SER A 239 12.09 2.65 -12.61
C SER A 239 13.50 2.76 -13.19
N GLY A 240 13.71 3.67 -14.16
CA GLY A 240 14.98 3.88 -14.85
C GLY A 240 15.87 4.98 -14.24
N MET A 241 15.29 5.90 -13.46
CA MET A 241 16.02 7.06 -12.95
C MET A 241 15.54 7.53 -11.59
N GLN A 242 16.42 8.26 -10.88
CA GLN A 242 16.07 8.98 -9.67
C GLN A 242 15.32 10.26 -10.03
N LEU A 243 14.15 10.48 -9.41
CA LEU A 243 13.41 11.75 -9.46
C LEU A 243 13.51 12.46 -8.10
N PRO A 244 13.06 13.73 -7.98
CA PRO A 244 12.98 14.42 -6.69
C PRO A 244 12.11 13.73 -5.62
N ASN A 245 11.15 12.90 -6.04
CA ASN A 245 10.33 12.07 -5.15
C ASN A 245 9.48 12.86 -4.15
N ASP A 246 8.99 14.01 -4.59
CA ASP A 246 8.14 14.92 -3.82
C ASP A 246 6.69 14.94 -4.34
N ALA A 247 5.81 15.55 -3.57
CA ALA A 247 4.47 15.87 -4.01
C ALA A 247 4.05 17.26 -3.53
N ILE A 248 3.17 17.91 -4.30
CA ILE A 248 2.61 19.22 -3.95
C ILE A 248 1.12 19.30 -4.25
N ILE A 249 0.38 19.86 -3.32
CA ILE A 249 -1.03 20.21 -3.42
C ILE A 249 -1.11 21.74 -3.50
N VAL A 250 -1.73 22.26 -4.55
CA VAL A 250 -1.91 23.70 -4.77
C VAL A 250 -3.39 24.03 -4.71
N GLY A 251 -3.73 24.84 -3.73
CA GLY A 251 -5.10 25.36 -3.53
C GLY A 251 -5.16 26.87 -3.78
N THR A 252 -6.38 27.41 -3.71
CA THR A 252 -6.67 28.84 -3.94
C THR A 252 -6.14 29.77 -2.85
N LYS A 253 -5.79 29.22 -1.67
CA LYS A 253 -5.31 29.99 -0.51
C LYS A 253 -3.90 29.57 -0.06
N GLY A 254 -3.30 28.54 -0.66
CA GLY A 254 -1.99 28.10 -0.25
C GLY A 254 -1.59 26.75 -0.82
N THR A 255 -0.49 26.19 -0.28
CA THR A 255 0.09 24.95 -0.74
C THR A 255 0.44 24.02 0.41
N ILE A 256 0.38 22.71 0.14
CA ILE A 256 0.96 21.67 1.00
C ILE A 256 2.00 20.94 0.15
N ARG A 257 3.25 20.94 0.56
CA ARG A 257 4.30 20.15 -0.08
C ARG A 257 4.68 19.00 0.82
N VAL A 258 4.78 17.80 0.23
CA VAL A 258 5.42 16.63 0.80
C VAL A 258 6.82 16.57 0.23
N PRO A 259 7.88 16.80 1.00
CA PRO A 259 9.26 16.70 0.52
C PRO A 259 9.62 15.28 0.08
N GLU A 260 10.91 15.04 -0.11
CA GLU A 260 11.45 13.72 -0.50
C GLU A 260 10.82 12.56 0.30
N HIS A 261 10.65 11.42 -0.37
CA HIS A 261 9.98 10.21 0.13
C HIS A 261 8.44 10.38 0.27
N MET A 262 7.79 10.95 -0.79
CA MET A 262 6.35 11.21 -0.76
C MET A 262 5.49 9.95 -0.48
N TRP A 263 6.02 8.74 -0.70
CA TRP A 263 5.34 7.47 -0.42
C TRP A 263 5.41 7.01 1.05
N CYS A 264 6.30 7.63 1.87
CA CYS A 264 6.42 7.35 3.31
C CYS A 264 6.75 8.66 4.06
N PRO A 265 5.84 9.66 4.04
CA PRO A 265 6.12 11.02 4.41
C PRO A 265 6.34 11.19 5.91
N THR A 266 7.40 11.93 6.27
CA THR A 266 7.72 12.28 7.66
C THR A 266 7.81 13.79 7.90
N SER A 267 7.57 14.60 6.86
CA SER A 267 7.47 16.06 7.00
C SER A 267 6.46 16.64 6.01
N LEU A 268 5.93 17.79 6.32
CA LEU A 268 5.07 18.61 5.46
C LEU A 268 5.55 20.05 5.48
N VAL A 269 5.46 20.73 4.33
CA VAL A 269 5.63 22.18 4.23
C VAL A 269 4.30 22.82 3.86
N VAL A 270 3.66 23.47 4.82
CA VAL A 270 2.36 24.14 4.64
C VAL A 270 2.57 25.63 4.56
N ASN A 271 2.30 26.25 3.41
CA ASN A 271 2.50 27.69 3.18
C ASN A 271 3.91 28.17 3.57
N GLY A 272 4.93 27.35 3.28
CA GLY A 272 6.33 27.65 3.58
C GLY A 272 6.80 27.28 4.99
N LYS A 273 5.90 26.82 5.87
CA LYS A 273 6.25 26.35 7.22
C LYS A 273 6.37 24.84 7.25
N GLU A 274 7.56 24.34 7.59
CA GLU A 274 7.82 22.90 7.72
C GLU A 274 7.43 22.39 9.12
N THR A 275 6.87 21.17 9.12
CA THR A 275 6.52 20.42 10.34
C THR A 275 6.94 18.95 10.16
N GLN A 276 7.56 18.39 11.20
CA GLN A 276 8.04 17.00 11.20
C GLN A 276 7.02 16.06 11.84
N TYR A 277 6.90 14.87 11.26
CA TYR A 277 6.03 13.75 11.71
C TYR A 277 6.87 12.48 11.78
N PRO A 278 7.79 12.36 12.74
CA PRO A 278 8.73 11.24 12.79
C PRO A 278 8.01 9.92 12.98
N VAL A 279 8.51 8.88 12.31
CA VAL A 279 8.07 7.50 12.54
C VAL A 279 8.84 6.90 13.72
N PRO A 280 8.30 5.88 14.38
CA PRO A 280 9.00 5.18 15.45
C PRO A 280 10.33 4.58 14.99
N GLU A 281 11.30 4.60 15.89
CA GLU A 281 12.62 4.01 15.63
C GLU A 281 12.52 2.51 15.33
N PRO A 282 13.31 2.00 14.38
CA PRO A 282 13.32 0.59 14.04
C PRO A 282 14.06 -0.24 15.11
N TYR A 283 13.52 -1.42 15.43
CA TYR A 283 14.19 -2.39 16.31
C TYR A 283 15.30 -3.18 15.58
N LEU A 284 15.16 -3.35 14.26
CA LEU A 284 16.14 -4.00 13.38
C LEU A 284 16.46 -3.09 12.21
N PRO A 285 17.62 -3.26 11.53
CA PRO A 285 17.94 -2.52 10.32
C PRO A 285 16.82 -2.65 9.28
N LEU A 286 16.42 -1.53 8.70
CA LEU A 286 15.37 -1.46 7.69
C LEU A 286 15.94 -1.72 6.28
N ASN A 287 15.15 -2.38 5.43
CA ASN A 287 15.45 -2.53 4.01
C ASN A 287 15.01 -1.28 3.20
N PHE A 288 13.96 -0.58 3.67
CA PHE A 288 13.38 0.61 3.04
C PHE A 288 13.27 1.75 4.04
N PHE A 289 13.33 2.98 3.52
CA PHE A 289 13.12 4.19 4.33
C PHE A 289 11.77 4.15 5.04
N ASN A 290 11.77 4.56 6.31
CA ASN A 290 10.57 4.74 7.12
C ASN A 290 9.64 3.51 7.21
N SER A 291 10.14 2.27 6.94
CA SER A 291 9.31 1.06 6.92
C SER A 291 8.63 0.76 8.25
N THR A 292 9.09 1.32 9.36
CA THR A 292 8.36 1.27 10.64
C THR A 292 6.97 1.89 10.55
N GLY A 293 6.72 2.73 9.53
CA GLY A 293 5.41 3.30 9.22
C GLY A 293 4.36 2.28 8.80
N MET A 294 4.73 1.07 8.36
CA MET A 294 3.78 -0.02 8.09
C MET A 294 2.94 -0.42 9.31
N ARG A 295 3.42 -0.08 10.52
CA ARG A 295 2.63 -0.29 11.74
C ARG A 295 1.31 0.48 11.78
N TYR A 296 1.24 1.63 11.11
CA TYR A 296 0.03 2.45 11.11
C TYR A 296 -1.11 1.80 10.32
N GLU A 297 -0.81 1.16 9.20
CA GLU A 297 -1.83 0.38 8.46
C GLU A 297 -2.24 -0.89 9.22
N ALA A 298 -1.28 -1.57 9.87
CA ALA A 298 -1.58 -2.72 10.71
C ALA A 298 -2.48 -2.35 11.90
N GLU A 299 -2.29 -1.16 12.49
CA GLU A 299 -3.16 -0.63 13.56
C GLU A 299 -4.55 -0.27 13.01
N GLU A 300 -4.66 0.29 11.81
CA GLU A 300 -5.97 0.52 11.17
C GLU A 300 -6.73 -0.79 10.97
N VAL A 301 -6.07 -1.83 10.44
CA VAL A 301 -6.67 -3.17 10.32
C VAL A 301 -7.17 -3.67 11.67
N ARG A 302 -6.34 -3.55 12.71
CA ARG A 302 -6.74 -3.95 14.08
C ARG A 302 -7.97 -3.19 14.55
N GLN A 303 -8.02 -1.88 14.37
CA GLN A 303 -9.17 -1.05 14.77
C GLN A 303 -10.44 -1.42 13.99
N CYS A 304 -10.33 -1.66 12.70
CA CYS A 304 -11.45 -2.10 11.87
C CYS A 304 -12.01 -3.44 12.36
N LEU A 305 -11.14 -4.42 12.62
CA LEU A 305 -11.55 -5.74 13.10
C LEU A 305 -12.19 -5.70 14.49
N LEU A 306 -11.68 -4.89 15.41
CA LEU A 306 -12.26 -4.69 16.73
C LEU A 306 -13.68 -4.08 16.66
N LYS A 307 -13.93 -3.24 15.67
CA LYS A 307 -15.24 -2.61 15.39
C LYS A 307 -16.17 -3.51 14.56
N GLY A 308 -15.69 -4.66 14.10
CA GLY A 308 -16.46 -5.57 13.23
C GLY A 308 -16.66 -5.05 11.81
N LEU A 309 -15.83 -4.08 11.36
CA LEU A 309 -15.87 -3.53 10.00
C LEU A 309 -15.30 -4.54 9.00
N LYS A 310 -15.71 -4.43 7.74
CA LYS A 310 -15.29 -5.30 6.64
C LYS A 310 -14.30 -4.62 5.69
N GLU A 311 -14.18 -3.31 5.78
CA GLU A 311 -13.20 -2.47 5.05
C GLU A 311 -12.79 -1.26 5.91
N SER A 312 -11.72 -0.58 5.51
CA SER A 312 -11.30 0.69 6.11
C SER A 312 -11.95 1.87 5.38
N ALA A 313 -12.32 2.90 6.12
CA ALA A 313 -12.74 4.17 5.54
C ALA A 313 -11.56 5.01 5.00
N VAL A 314 -10.32 4.66 5.36
CA VAL A 314 -9.10 5.36 4.91
C VAL A 314 -8.59 4.79 3.59
N MET A 315 -8.74 3.48 3.39
CA MET A 315 -8.47 2.76 2.15
C MET A 315 -9.62 1.81 1.88
N SER A 316 -10.67 2.33 1.22
CA SER A 316 -11.90 1.59 0.95
C SER A 316 -11.76 0.66 -0.26
N HIS A 317 -12.67 -0.30 -0.39
CA HIS A 317 -12.78 -1.14 -1.58
C HIS A 317 -13.00 -0.30 -2.86
N ALA A 318 -13.74 0.82 -2.74
CA ALA A 318 -13.94 1.73 -3.85
C ALA A 318 -12.64 2.45 -4.26
N ASP A 319 -11.77 2.80 -3.30
CA ASP A 319 -10.44 3.37 -3.60
C ASP A 319 -9.59 2.37 -4.38
N SER A 320 -9.52 1.11 -3.94
CA SER A 320 -8.74 0.07 -4.64
C SER A 320 -9.25 -0.17 -6.07
N LEU A 321 -10.55 -0.18 -6.25
CA LEU A 321 -11.15 -0.31 -7.60
C LEU A 321 -10.79 0.88 -8.49
N LEU A 322 -10.87 2.10 -7.95
CA LEU A 322 -10.51 3.32 -8.68
C LEU A 322 -9.03 3.32 -9.10
N LEU A 323 -8.13 2.92 -8.19
CA LEU A 323 -6.71 2.81 -8.51
C LEU A 323 -6.50 1.86 -9.70
N ALA A 324 -7.05 0.65 -9.62
CA ALA A 324 -6.92 -0.34 -10.69
C ALA A 324 -7.50 0.13 -12.03
N GLU A 325 -8.66 0.79 -12.03
CA GLU A 325 -9.28 1.34 -13.25
C GLU A 325 -8.39 2.39 -13.93
N VAL A 326 -7.76 3.27 -13.14
CA VAL A 326 -6.85 4.28 -13.68
C VAL A 326 -5.54 3.66 -14.13
N GLU A 327 -4.99 2.71 -13.38
CA GLU A 327 -3.77 1.97 -13.74
C GLU A 327 -3.94 1.20 -15.05
N ASP A 328 -5.06 0.51 -15.24
CA ASP A 328 -5.36 -0.21 -16.48
C ASP A 328 -5.43 0.77 -17.68
N GLU A 329 -6.10 1.90 -17.52
CA GLU A 329 -6.22 2.90 -18.60
C GLU A 329 -4.86 3.53 -18.93
N VAL A 330 -4.04 3.87 -17.93
CA VAL A 330 -2.68 4.38 -18.13
C VAL A 330 -1.82 3.36 -18.88
N ARG A 331 -1.82 2.10 -18.44
CA ARG A 331 -1.05 1.00 -19.05
C ARG A 331 -1.50 0.72 -20.49
N ARG A 332 -2.80 0.80 -20.76
CA ARG A 332 -3.36 0.69 -22.10
C ARG A 332 -2.86 1.80 -23.02
N GLN A 333 -2.84 3.07 -22.56
CA GLN A 333 -2.34 4.22 -23.36
C GLN A 333 -0.84 4.13 -23.62
N VAL A 334 -0.06 3.60 -22.66
CA VAL A 334 1.38 3.39 -22.80
C VAL A 334 1.71 2.16 -23.66
N GLY A 335 0.75 1.23 -23.86
CA GLY A 335 0.91 0.07 -24.73
C GLY A 335 1.53 -1.16 -24.07
N VAL A 336 1.41 -1.32 -22.75
CA VAL A 336 1.92 -2.48 -22.00
C VAL A 336 0.84 -3.56 -21.72
N VAL A 337 -0.41 -3.28 -22.01
CA VAL A 337 -1.58 -4.18 -21.96
C VAL A 337 -2.46 -4.02 -23.19
#